data_e95dfd61e8f62db6fb3ef412681483dd
#
_entry.id   e95dfd61e8f62db6fb3ef412681483dd
#
_cell.length_a   1.000
_cell.length_b   1.000
_cell.length_c   1.000
_cell.angle_alpha   90.00
_cell.angle_beta   90.00
_cell.angle_gamma   90.00
#
_symmetry.space_group_name_H-M   'P 1'
#
loop_
_entity.id
_entity.type
_entity.pdbx_description
1 polymer ?
#
loop_
_entity_poly.entity_id
_entity_poly.type
_entity_poly.pdbx_seq_one_letter_code
_entity_poly.pdbx_strand_id
1 'polypeptide(L)'
;MNSNQFLEQYWPLLALAAWFGYKWWNSRRVVAMLPELKIKGALLVDVRSAGEFATENAPGTVNIPLSELSSRLTEIPKSSPVVLCCASGTRSGLAKLLLMKNGYQQVYNVGRWSKLLV
;
A
#
# COMPACT_ATOMS: atom_id res chain seq x y z
N MET A 1 -2.82 35.13 18.86
CA MET A 1 -3.31 33.71 18.89
C MET A 1 -2.40 32.93 19.82
N ASN A 2 -2.98 32.29 20.84
CA ASN A 2 -2.20 31.41 21.71
C ASN A 2 -2.09 30.00 21.09
N SER A 3 -1.26 29.12 21.68
CA SER A 3 -1.02 27.78 21.14
C SER A 3 -2.27 26.92 21.06
N ASN A 4 -3.20 27.07 22.02
CA ASN A 4 -4.45 26.30 22.01
C ASN A 4 -5.36 26.72 20.88
N GLN A 5 -5.51 28.04 20.67
CA GLN A 5 -6.32 28.58 19.57
C GLN A 5 -5.74 28.19 18.22
N PHE A 6 -4.42 28.20 18.07
CA PHE A 6 -3.76 27.76 16.86
C PHE A 6 -4.06 26.30 16.58
N LEU A 7 -3.91 25.41 17.57
CA LEU A 7 -4.19 23.99 17.41
C LEU A 7 -5.66 23.71 17.09
N GLU A 8 -6.58 24.41 17.77
CA GLU A 8 -8.02 24.25 17.51
C GLU A 8 -8.39 24.65 16.09
N GLN A 9 -7.76 25.69 15.56
CA GLN A 9 -8.05 26.18 14.21
C GLN A 9 -7.39 25.34 13.12
N TYR A 10 -6.17 24.87 13.33
CA TYR A 10 -5.36 24.26 12.28
C TYR A 10 -5.14 22.75 12.42
N TRP A 11 -5.71 22.11 13.46
CA TRP A 11 -5.49 20.67 13.65
C TRP A 11 -5.91 19.81 12.43
N PRO A 12 -6.98 20.13 11.67
CA PRO A 12 -7.29 19.32 10.49
C PRO A 12 -6.21 19.39 9.41
N LEU A 13 -5.63 20.58 9.22
CA LEU A 13 -4.52 20.74 8.26
C LEU A 13 -3.25 20.04 8.75
N LEU A 14 -2.98 20.11 10.05
CA LEU A 14 -1.83 19.43 10.65
C LEU A 14 -1.97 17.91 10.56
N ALA A 15 -3.17 17.41 10.83
CA ALA A 15 -3.46 15.97 10.70
C ALA A 15 -3.29 15.50 9.26
N LEU A 16 -3.79 16.28 8.29
CA LEU A 16 -3.66 15.97 6.88
C LEU A 16 -2.19 15.98 6.43
N ALA A 17 -1.42 16.98 6.87
CA ALA A 17 0.00 17.07 6.56
C ALA A 17 0.77 15.88 7.16
N ALA A 18 0.46 15.49 8.38
CA ALA A 18 1.08 14.34 9.04
C ALA A 18 0.76 13.05 8.30
N TRP A 19 -0.48 12.89 7.84
CA TRP A 19 -0.90 11.71 7.08
C TRP A 19 -0.19 11.59 5.74
N PHE A 20 -0.09 12.70 4.98
CA PHE A 20 0.66 12.73 3.73
C PHE A 20 2.16 12.50 3.95
N GLY A 21 2.72 13.11 4.99
CA GLY A 21 4.11 12.91 5.36
C GLY A 21 4.42 11.47 5.71
N TYR A 22 3.53 10.81 6.47
CA TYR A 22 3.64 9.40 6.80
C TYR A 22 3.57 8.52 5.53
N LYS A 23 2.60 8.78 4.64
CA LYS A 23 2.45 8.02 3.39
C LYS A 23 3.70 8.14 2.52
N TRP A 24 4.24 9.35 2.38
CA TRP A 24 5.44 9.61 1.61
C TRP A 24 6.65 8.87 2.19
N TRP A 25 6.86 9.00 3.50
CA TRP A 25 7.96 8.32 4.20
C TRP A 25 7.84 6.79 4.06
N ASN A 26 6.64 6.26 4.32
CA ASN A 26 6.39 4.83 4.22
C ASN A 26 6.64 4.31 2.80
N SER A 27 6.16 5.02 1.78
CA SER A 27 6.37 4.64 0.39
C SER A 27 7.85 4.59 0.04
N ARG A 28 8.62 5.60 0.43
CA ARG A 28 10.07 5.62 0.21
C ARG A 28 10.78 4.49 0.93
N ARG A 29 10.37 4.21 2.14
CA ARG A 29 10.93 3.11 2.93
C ARG A 29 10.69 1.76 2.24
N VAL A 30 9.47 1.52 1.79
CA VAL A 30 9.12 0.27 1.10
C VAL A 30 9.86 0.15 -0.24
N VAL A 31 9.95 1.23 -1.01
CA VAL A 31 10.70 1.23 -2.26
C VAL A 31 12.17 0.84 -2.02
N ALA A 32 12.78 1.36 -0.96
CA ALA A 32 14.16 1.01 -0.61
C ALA A 32 14.32 -0.46 -0.23
N MET A 33 13.26 -1.09 0.29
CA MET A 33 13.24 -2.50 0.67
C MET A 33 12.96 -3.45 -0.51
N LEU A 34 12.46 -2.94 -1.64
CA LEU A 34 12.02 -3.80 -2.76
C LEU A 34 13.08 -4.78 -3.26
N PRO A 35 14.34 -4.40 -3.47
CA PRO A 35 15.33 -5.38 -3.96
C PRO A 35 15.46 -6.58 -3.03
N GLU A 36 15.50 -6.35 -1.72
CA GLU A 36 15.59 -7.41 -0.73
C GLU A 36 14.31 -8.24 -0.66
N LEU A 37 13.15 -7.57 -0.70
CA LEU A 37 11.85 -8.25 -0.68
C LEU A 37 11.68 -9.15 -1.90
N LYS A 38 12.11 -8.70 -3.08
CA LYS A 38 12.05 -9.49 -4.30
C LYS A 38 12.95 -10.73 -4.21
N ILE A 39 14.13 -10.60 -3.61
CA ILE A 39 15.03 -11.75 -3.36
C ILE A 39 14.34 -12.77 -2.46
N LYS A 40 13.55 -12.32 -1.48
CA LYS A 40 12.80 -13.19 -0.58
C LYS A 40 11.55 -13.80 -1.22
N GLY A 41 11.29 -13.53 -2.48
CA GLY A 41 10.15 -14.05 -3.20
C GLY A 41 8.85 -13.28 -2.96
N ALA A 42 8.94 -11.97 -2.72
CA ALA A 42 7.76 -11.14 -2.47
C ALA A 42 6.76 -11.23 -3.63
N LEU A 43 5.47 -11.36 -3.29
CA LEU A 43 4.38 -11.24 -4.25
C LEU A 43 3.98 -9.77 -4.35
N LEU A 44 3.99 -9.22 -5.56
CA LEU A 44 3.58 -7.85 -5.82
C LEU A 44 2.11 -7.86 -6.26
N VAL A 45 1.23 -7.25 -5.47
CA VAL A 45 -0.22 -7.27 -5.72
C VAL A 45 -0.73 -5.85 -5.93
N ASP A 46 -1.37 -5.64 -7.07
CA ASP A 46 -2.07 -4.41 -7.40
C ASP A 46 -3.55 -4.59 -7.08
N VAL A 47 -4.06 -3.80 -6.14
CA VAL A 47 -5.46 -3.92 -5.68
C VAL A 47 -6.39 -2.92 -6.36
N ARG A 48 -5.95 -2.30 -7.47
CA ARG A 48 -6.82 -1.48 -8.31
C ARG A 48 -7.82 -2.36 -9.05
N SER A 49 -8.81 -1.71 -9.68
CA SER A 49 -9.76 -2.43 -10.54
C SER A 49 -9.05 -3.12 -11.71
N ALA A 50 -9.69 -4.14 -12.28
CA ALA A 50 -9.17 -4.84 -13.44
C ALA A 50 -8.98 -3.90 -14.65
N GLY A 51 -9.88 -2.93 -14.83
CA GLY A 51 -9.77 -1.95 -15.91
C GLY A 51 -8.59 -1.02 -15.77
N GLU A 52 -8.34 -0.53 -14.56
CA GLU A 52 -7.16 0.30 -14.27
C GLU A 52 -5.87 -0.48 -14.55
N PHE A 53 -5.81 -1.71 -14.08
CA PHE A 53 -4.65 -2.58 -14.26
C PHE A 53 -4.39 -2.91 -15.73
N ALA A 54 -5.45 -3.16 -16.49
CA ALA A 54 -5.32 -3.46 -17.92
C ALA A 54 -4.79 -2.28 -18.73
N THR A 55 -5.10 -1.06 -18.31
CA THR A 55 -4.63 0.16 -18.99
C THR A 55 -3.15 0.41 -18.77
N GLU A 56 -2.71 0.35 -17.50
CA GLU A 56 -1.31 0.53 -17.12
C GLU A 56 -1.02 -0.29 -15.87
N ASN A 57 0.13 -0.95 -15.84
CA ASN A 57 0.57 -1.72 -14.68
C ASN A 57 2.09 -1.83 -14.64
N ALA A 58 2.62 -2.20 -13.48
CA ALA A 58 4.04 -2.50 -13.33
C ALA A 58 4.27 -3.99 -13.66
N PRO A 59 5.30 -4.32 -14.46
CA PRO A 59 5.62 -5.72 -14.75
C PRO A 59 5.87 -6.54 -13.48
N GLY A 60 5.40 -7.77 -13.49
CA GLY A 60 5.57 -8.68 -12.36
C GLY A 60 4.54 -8.52 -11.26
N THR A 61 3.56 -7.63 -11.41
CA THR A 61 2.45 -7.49 -10.46
C THR A 61 1.28 -8.38 -10.85
N VAL A 62 0.57 -8.86 -9.82
CA VAL A 62 -0.67 -9.61 -9.96
C VAL A 62 -1.83 -8.69 -9.60
N ASN A 63 -2.88 -8.67 -10.39
CA ASN A 63 -4.05 -7.86 -10.09
C ASN A 63 -5.08 -8.67 -9.28
N ILE A 64 -5.29 -8.25 -8.05
CA ILE A 64 -6.38 -8.75 -7.21
C ILE A 64 -7.10 -7.52 -6.67
N PRO A 65 -8.21 -7.09 -7.31
CA PRO A 65 -8.93 -5.91 -6.85
C PRO A 65 -9.33 -6.01 -5.39
N LEU A 66 -9.34 -4.88 -4.69
CA LEU A 66 -9.67 -4.84 -3.25
C LEU A 66 -11.00 -5.53 -2.96
N SER A 67 -12.01 -5.35 -3.83
CA SER A 67 -13.33 -5.94 -3.68
C SER A 67 -13.33 -7.48 -3.75
N GLU A 68 -12.30 -8.08 -4.35
CA GLU A 68 -12.19 -9.53 -4.53
C GLU A 68 -11.15 -10.14 -3.59
N LEU A 69 -10.41 -9.32 -2.86
CA LEU A 69 -9.25 -9.77 -2.09
C LEU A 69 -9.63 -10.84 -1.05
N SER A 70 -10.71 -10.63 -0.30
CA SER A 70 -11.14 -11.57 0.75
C SER A 70 -11.53 -12.94 0.20
N SER A 71 -12.02 -13.02 -1.03
CA SER A 71 -12.40 -14.28 -1.68
C SER A 71 -11.24 -14.96 -2.41
N ARG A 72 -10.10 -14.26 -2.55
CA ARG A 72 -8.95 -14.74 -3.33
C ARG A 72 -7.68 -14.88 -2.49
N LEU A 73 -7.79 -14.98 -1.17
CA LEU A 73 -6.64 -15.11 -0.26
C LEU A 73 -5.80 -16.35 -0.55
N THR A 74 -6.38 -17.39 -1.12
CA THR A 74 -5.66 -18.61 -1.50
C THR A 74 -4.59 -18.36 -2.55
N GLU A 75 -4.71 -17.27 -3.32
CA GLU A 75 -3.71 -16.89 -4.32
C GLU A 75 -2.50 -16.16 -3.72
N ILE A 76 -2.57 -15.82 -2.43
CA ILE A 76 -1.51 -15.09 -1.73
C ILE A 76 -0.92 -15.99 -0.64
N PRO A 77 0.30 -16.51 -0.83
CA PRO A 77 0.92 -17.35 0.19
C PRO A 77 1.32 -16.52 1.42
N LYS A 78 1.08 -17.07 2.61
CA LYS A 78 1.46 -16.42 3.87
C LYS A 78 2.95 -16.50 4.17
N SER A 79 3.65 -17.41 3.50
CA SER A 79 5.08 -17.65 3.71
C SER A 79 5.97 -16.61 3.02
N SER A 80 5.42 -15.82 2.10
CA SER A 80 6.18 -14.83 1.33
C SER A 80 5.79 -13.41 1.75
N PRO A 81 6.71 -12.44 1.65
CA PRO A 81 6.33 -11.04 1.77
C PRO A 81 5.33 -10.64 0.70
N VAL A 82 4.42 -9.75 1.03
CA VAL A 82 3.43 -9.22 0.10
C VAL A 82 3.61 -7.72 0.01
N VAL A 83 3.77 -7.21 -1.20
CA VAL A 83 3.87 -5.77 -1.47
C VAL A 83 2.61 -5.35 -2.23
N LEU A 84 1.86 -4.42 -1.64
CA LEU A 84 0.59 -3.95 -2.17
C LEU A 84 0.74 -2.57 -2.79
N CYS A 85 0.06 -2.34 -3.88
CA CYS A 85 -0.03 -1.02 -4.50
C CYS A 85 -1.45 -0.74 -5.00
N CYS A 86 -1.74 0.53 -5.21
CA CYS A 86 -2.96 0.98 -5.87
C CYS A 86 -2.68 2.31 -6.59
N ALA A 87 -3.71 3.13 -6.87
CA ALA A 87 -3.51 4.42 -7.54
C ALA A 87 -2.85 5.47 -6.63
N SER A 88 -3.18 5.47 -5.33
CA SER A 88 -2.70 6.48 -4.37
C SER A 88 -2.21 5.93 -3.04
N GLY A 89 -2.37 4.63 -2.80
CA GLY A 89 -2.02 3.98 -1.54
C GLY A 89 -3.17 3.81 -0.55
N THR A 90 -4.37 4.35 -0.83
CA THR A 90 -5.53 4.24 0.06
C THR A 90 -6.14 2.85 0.03
N ARG A 91 -6.46 2.34 -1.16
CA ARG A 91 -7.00 0.98 -1.31
C ARG A 91 -5.98 -0.07 -0.85
N SER A 92 -4.71 0.11 -1.18
CA SER A 92 -3.66 -0.79 -0.72
C SER A 92 -3.44 -0.72 0.79
N GLY A 93 -3.68 0.42 1.42
CA GLY A 93 -3.68 0.54 2.88
C GLY A 93 -4.78 -0.30 3.52
N LEU A 94 -6.00 -0.27 2.96
CA LEU A 94 -7.11 -1.11 3.41
C LEU A 94 -6.82 -2.60 3.16
N ALA A 95 -6.23 -2.92 2.01
CA ALA A 95 -5.82 -4.27 1.68
C ALA A 95 -4.80 -4.81 2.68
N LYS A 96 -3.85 -3.99 3.10
CA LYS A 96 -2.86 -4.36 4.12
C LYS A 96 -3.54 -4.74 5.43
N LEU A 97 -4.50 -3.93 5.89
CA LEU A 97 -5.25 -4.23 7.11
C LEU A 97 -6.00 -5.54 6.98
N LEU A 98 -6.64 -5.79 5.83
CA LEU A 98 -7.37 -7.02 5.57
C LEU A 98 -6.44 -8.24 5.66
N LEU A 99 -5.28 -8.17 5.02
CA LEU A 99 -4.31 -9.27 5.04
C LEU A 99 -3.77 -9.50 6.44
N MET A 100 -3.42 -8.46 7.17
CA MET A 100 -2.93 -8.57 8.55
C MET A 100 -3.97 -9.22 9.45
N LYS A 101 -5.25 -8.86 9.29
CA LYS A 101 -6.36 -9.48 10.00
C LYS A 101 -6.46 -10.99 9.72
N ASN A 102 -6.05 -11.42 8.54
CA ASN A 102 -6.08 -12.81 8.11
C ASN A 102 -4.76 -13.55 8.34
N GLY A 103 -3.88 -13.01 9.17
CA GLY A 103 -2.68 -13.70 9.63
C GLY A 103 -1.42 -13.48 8.79
N TYR A 104 -1.46 -12.57 7.82
CA TYR A 104 -0.27 -12.21 7.04
C TYR A 104 0.62 -11.30 7.87
N GLN A 105 1.90 -11.65 8.02
CA GLN A 105 2.84 -10.92 8.88
C GLN A 105 3.75 -9.95 8.12
N GLN A 106 4.09 -10.26 6.88
CA GLN A 106 5.01 -9.46 6.08
C GLN A 106 4.24 -8.78 4.94
N VAL A 107 3.54 -7.70 5.26
CA VAL A 107 2.72 -6.96 4.30
C VAL A 107 3.19 -5.50 4.26
N TYR A 108 3.44 -5.02 3.05
CA TYR A 108 3.97 -3.68 2.82
C TYR A 108 3.09 -2.95 1.81
N ASN A 109 2.78 -1.68 2.09
CA ASN A 109 2.06 -0.81 1.18
C ASN A 109 3.03 0.17 0.55
N VAL A 110 3.35 -0.02 -0.74
CA VAL A 110 4.27 0.88 -1.44
C VAL A 110 3.60 2.18 -1.89
N GLY A 111 2.26 2.19 -1.92
CA GLY A 111 1.49 3.34 -2.35
C GLY A 111 1.10 3.23 -3.83
N ARG A 112 1.56 4.16 -4.64
CA ARG A 112 1.21 4.18 -6.06
C ARG A 112 1.91 3.06 -6.83
N TRP A 113 1.18 2.41 -7.73
CA TRP A 113 1.67 1.28 -8.53
C TRP A 113 2.95 1.62 -9.33
N SER A 114 3.09 2.88 -9.77
CA SER A 114 4.27 3.32 -10.53
C SER A 114 5.57 3.26 -9.72
N LYS A 115 5.49 3.19 -8.40
CA LYS A 115 6.67 2.98 -7.53
C LYS A 115 7.30 1.61 -7.75
N LEU A 116 6.55 0.66 -8.32
CA LEU A 116 7.05 -0.67 -8.65
C LEU A 116 7.76 -0.75 -10.01
N LEU A 117 7.82 0.36 -10.74
CA LEU A 117 8.53 0.44 -12.03
C LEU A 117 10.06 0.55 -11.89
N VAL A 118 10.59 0.36 -10.72
CA VAL A 118 12.03 0.42 -10.42
C VAL A 118 12.72 -0.92 -10.61
#